data_bc3b8da2b9b4f24e58ce4428fe6be3c4
#
_entry.id   bc3b8da2b9b4f24e58ce4428fe6be3c4
#
_cell.length_a   1.000
_cell.length_b   1.000
_cell.length_c   1.000
_cell.angle_alpha   90.00
_cell.angle_beta   90.00
_cell.angle_gamma   90.00
#
_symmetry.space_group_name_H-M   'P 1'
#
loop_
_entity.id
_entity.type
_entity.pdbx_description
1 polymer ?
#
loop_
_entity_poly.entity_id
_entity_poly.type
_entity_poly.pdbx_seq_one_letter_code
_entity_poly.pdbx_strand_id
1 'polypeptide(L)'
;SDWLETLSRLEGPVHLSIDIDGLDGSLVPATGTPVPGGLTYWQVYETIQTLFEASNACVVSSDICEIGAQKDSPLTQFTAAMLAMKVTAGHISARKSGLWVANNPPAGANREAVHIEHFSKK
;
A
#
# COMPACT_ATOMS: atom_id res chain seq x y z
N SER A 1 -14.53 -0.54 -8.28
CA SER A 1 -15.04 -0.15 -6.95
C SER A 1 -14.70 1.31 -6.70
N ASP A 2 -15.55 2.03 -6.00
CA ASP A 2 -15.46 3.49 -5.80
C ASP A 2 -14.15 3.93 -5.12
N TRP A 3 -13.55 3.08 -4.31
CA TRP A 3 -12.30 3.38 -3.61
C TRP A 3 -11.08 3.42 -4.54
N LEU A 4 -10.98 2.56 -5.54
CA LEU A 4 -9.90 2.61 -6.54
C LEU A 4 -10.01 3.88 -7.39
N GLU A 5 -11.22 4.29 -7.74
CA GLU A 5 -11.46 5.54 -8.44
C GLU A 5 -11.02 6.75 -7.60
N THR A 6 -11.33 6.74 -6.30
CA THR A 6 -10.88 7.79 -5.38
C THR A 6 -9.35 7.85 -5.32
N LEU A 7 -8.67 6.70 -5.21
CA LEU A 7 -7.22 6.65 -5.19
C LEU A 7 -6.57 7.13 -6.49
N SER A 8 -7.19 6.82 -7.64
CA SER A 8 -6.67 7.25 -8.95
C SER A 8 -6.72 8.77 -9.17
N ARG A 9 -7.51 9.48 -8.37
CA ARG A 9 -7.65 10.94 -8.41
C ARG A 9 -6.75 11.69 -7.43
N LEU A 10 -5.94 10.99 -6.66
CA LEU A 10 -4.98 11.63 -5.76
C LEU A 10 -3.98 12.48 -6.55
N GLU A 11 -3.50 13.56 -5.93
CA GLU A 11 -2.56 14.50 -6.52
C GLU A 11 -1.36 14.73 -5.60
N GLY A 12 -0.20 14.94 -6.20
CA GLY A 12 1.02 15.29 -5.49
C GLY A 12 1.73 14.10 -4.83
N PRO A 13 2.62 14.36 -3.87
CA PRO A 13 3.40 13.33 -3.20
C PRO A 13 2.55 12.54 -2.19
N VAL A 14 2.67 11.22 -2.26
CA VAL A 14 1.94 10.26 -1.41
C VAL A 14 2.95 9.44 -0.62
N HIS A 15 2.72 9.28 0.68
CA HIS A 15 3.35 8.25 1.50
C HIS A 15 2.39 7.06 1.63
N LEU A 16 2.84 5.87 1.23
CA LEU A 16 2.06 4.64 1.34
C LEU A 16 2.51 3.83 2.56
N SER A 17 1.67 3.75 3.57
CA SER A 17 1.88 2.89 4.73
C SER A 17 0.90 1.71 4.67
N ILE A 18 1.42 0.50 4.71
CA ILE A 18 0.64 -0.73 4.71
C ILE A 18 0.77 -1.39 6.07
N ASP A 19 -0.29 -1.31 6.85
CA ASP A 19 -0.42 -2.10 8.06
C ASP A 19 -0.91 -3.50 7.68
N ILE A 20 -0.10 -4.52 7.96
CA ILE A 20 -0.39 -5.88 7.49
C ILE A 20 -1.64 -6.46 8.15
N ASP A 21 -2.03 -6.00 9.34
CA ASP A 21 -3.24 -6.44 10.01
C ASP A 21 -4.55 -5.89 9.39
N GLY A 22 -4.44 -4.96 8.44
CA GLY A 22 -5.56 -4.56 7.57
C GLY A 22 -6.00 -5.65 6.60
N LEU A 23 -5.16 -6.66 6.32
CA LEU A 23 -5.53 -7.83 5.54
C LEU A 23 -6.34 -8.82 6.40
N ASP A 24 -7.08 -9.71 5.72
CA ASP A 24 -7.79 -10.79 6.40
C ASP A 24 -6.83 -11.65 7.23
N GLY A 25 -7.22 -11.97 8.47
CA GLY A 25 -6.38 -12.72 9.41
C GLY A 25 -6.01 -14.13 8.92
N SER A 26 -6.74 -14.69 7.97
CA SER A 26 -6.36 -15.96 7.32
C SER A 26 -5.11 -15.86 6.45
N LEU A 27 -4.78 -14.64 5.96
CA LEU A 27 -3.59 -14.36 5.17
C LEU A 27 -2.40 -13.91 6.03
N VAL A 28 -2.67 -13.35 7.20
CA VAL A 28 -1.67 -12.75 8.08
C VAL A 28 -1.85 -13.18 9.54
N PRO A 29 -1.86 -14.49 9.83
CA PRO A 29 -2.18 -14.99 11.17
C PRO A 29 -1.14 -14.59 12.23
N ALA A 30 0.07 -14.20 11.84
CA ALA A 30 1.15 -13.84 12.75
C ALA A 30 1.27 -12.32 13.04
N THR A 31 0.33 -11.51 12.58
CA THR A 31 0.24 -10.12 13.05
C THR A 31 -0.27 -10.04 14.50
N GLY A 32 -0.05 -8.91 15.18
CA GLY A 32 -0.45 -8.74 16.57
C GLY A 32 -1.97 -8.82 16.79
N THR A 33 -2.76 -8.36 15.83
CA THR A 33 -4.23 -8.28 15.91
C THR A 33 -4.92 -8.87 14.67
N PRO A 34 -4.76 -10.16 14.38
CA PRO A 34 -5.41 -10.77 13.22
C PRO A 34 -6.94 -10.76 13.40
N VAL A 35 -7.64 -10.27 12.38
CA VAL A 35 -9.11 -10.19 12.40
C VAL A 35 -9.71 -10.82 11.15
N PRO A 36 -10.91 -11.41 11.22
CA PRO A 36 -11.63 -11.87 10.05
C PRO A 36 -12.25 -10.69 9.29
N GLY A 37 -12.45 -10.84 7.99
CA GLY A 37 -13.14 -9.84 7.16
C GLY A 37 -12.27 -8.65 6.76
N GLY A 38 -10.94 -8.77 6.88
CA GLY A 38 -10.00 -7.77 6.37
C GLY A 38 -9.88 -7.79 4.84
N LEU A 39 -9.00 -6.95 4.31
CA LEU A 39 -8.75 -6.87 2.88
C LEU A 39 -8.18 -8.17 2.33
N THR A 40 -8.57 -8.53 1.14
CA THR A 40 -7.92 -9.61 0.41
C THR A 40 -6.56 -9.16 -0.13
N TYR A 41 -5.68 -10.12 -0.40
CA TYR A 41 -4.40 -9.85 -1.05
C TYR A 41 -4.58 -9.03 -2.35
N TRP A 42 -5.55 -9.39 -3.18
CA TRP A 42 -5.79 -8.72 -4.45
C TRP A 42 -6.32 -7.30 -4.30
N GLN A 43 -7.13 -7.03 -3.28
CA GLN A 43 -7.56 -5.65 -2.99
C GLN A 43 -6.37 -4.76 -2.64
N VAL A 44 -5.44 -5.24 -1.80
CA VAL A 44 -4.22 -4.49 -1.47
C VAL A 44 -3.31 -4.36 -2.70
N TYR A 45 -3.18 -5.43 -3.48
CA TYR A 45 -2.39 -5.41 -4.72
C TYR A 45 -2.92 -4.35 -5.71
N GLU A 46 -4.24 -4.31 -5.94
CA GLU A 46 -4.88 -3.33 -6.82
C GLU A 46 -4.75 -1.90 -6.28
N THR A 47 -4.82 -1.71 -4.95
CA THR A 47 -4.55 -0.43 -4.30
C THR A 47 -3.15 0.08 -4.64
N ILE A 48 -2.14 -0.76 -4.42
CA ILE A 48 -0.75 -0.41 -4.71
C ILE A 48 -0.60 -0.05 -6.19
N GLN A 49 -1.15 -0.87 -7.08
CA GLN A 49 -1.07 -0.62 -8.52
C GLN A 49 -1.72 0.71 -8.89
N THR A 50 -2.93 0.97 -8.42
CA THR A 50 -3.67 2.20 -8.72
C THR A 50 -2.91 3.44 -8.25
N LEU A 51 -2.31 3.40 -7.06
CA LEU A 51 -1.53 4.52 -6.53
C LEU A 51 -0.29 4.82 -7.38
N PHE A 52 0.43 3.79 -7.80
CA PHE A 52 1.63 3.98 -8.64
C PHE A 52 1.32 4.35 -10.09
N GLU A 53 0.12 4.04 -10.58
CA GLU A 53 -0.36 4.38 -11.93
C GLU A 53 -1.15 5.70 -11.98
N ALA A 54 -1.47 6.30 -10.82
CA ALA A 54 -2.20 7.56 -10.76
C ALA A 54 -1.43 8.69 -11.46
N SER A 55 -2.05 9.34 -12.44
CA SER A 55 -1.36 10.30 -13.33
C SER A 55 -0.91 11.58 -12.65
N ASN A 56 -1.56 11.98 -11.55
CA ASN A 56 -1.29 13.23 -10.85
C ASN A 56 -0.67 13.04 -9.46
N ALA A 57 -0.49 11.79 -9.02
CA ALA A 57 0.14 11.45 -7.75
C ALA A 57 1.52 10.84 -7.94
N CYS A 58 2.32 10.87 -6.88
CA CYS A 58 3.61 10.20 -6.83
C CYS A 58 3.83 9.58 -5.46
N VAL A 59 3.95 8.26 -5.40
CA VAL A 59 4.34 7.58 -4.15
C VAL A 59 5.83 7.82 -3.93
N VAL A 60 6.15 8.70 -2.97
CA VAL A 60 7.52 9.14 -2.67
C VAL A 60 8.20 8.28 -1.61
N SER A 61 7.44 7.63 -0.76
CA SER A 61 7.94 6.71 0.27
C SER A 61 6.88 5.69 0.62
N SER A 62 7.32 4.55 1.14
CA SER A 62 6.41 3.48 1.57
C SER A 62 7.00 2.72 2.76
N ASP A 63 6.14 2.18 3.59
CA ASP A 63 6.49 1.20 4.61
C ASP A 63 5.45 0.09 4.71
N ILE A 64 5.83 -1.02 5.33
CA ILE A 64 4.94 -2.12 5.71
C ILE A 64 5.24 -2.44 7.16
N CYS A 65 4.24 -2.40 8.02
CA CYS A 65 4.39 -2.60 9.45
C CYS A 65 3.51 -3.76 9.98
N GLU A 66 3.60 -4.01 11.28
CA GLU A 66 2.87 -5.06 12.01
C GLU A 66 3.13 -6.50 11.52
N ILE A 67 4.30 -6.75 10.95
CA ILE A 67 4.69 -8.09 10.48
C ILE A 67 5.25 -8.88 11.66
N GLY A 68 4.49 -9.86 12.12
CA GLY A 68 4.96 -10.85 13.07
C GLY A 68 5.57 -12.08 12.39
N ALA A 69 6.28 -12.88 13.17
CA ALA A 69 6.80 -14.17 12.74
C ALA A 69 6.11 -15.29 13.52
N GLN A 70 5.69 -16.34 12.81
CA GLN A 70 5.14 -17.54 13.40
C GLN A 70 6.02 -18.72 13.05
N LYS A 71 6.42 -19.50 14.07
CA LYS A 71 7.41 -20.58 13.90
C LYS A 71 7.00 -21.62 12.88
N ASP A 72 5.73 -21.99 12.84
CA ASP A 72 5.22 -23.11 12.04
C ASP A 72 4.49 -22.66 10.76
N SER A 73 4.41 -21.36 10.49
CA SER A 73 3.78 -20.83 9.30
C SER A 73 4.42 -19.52 8.84
N PRO A 74 5.11 -19.50 7.71
CA PRO A 74 5.69 -18.28 7.15
C PRO A 74 4.69 -17.43 6.34
N LEU A 75 3.39 -17.73 6.36
CA LEU A 75 2.39 -17.12 5.49
C LEU A 75 2.35 -15.59 5.60
N THR A 76 2.35 -15.05 6.83
CA THR A 76 2.35 -13.60 7.06
C THR A 76 3.58 -12.93 6.46
N GLN A 77 4.76 -13.52 6.65
CA GLN A 77 6.02 -13.03 6.12
C GLN A 77 6.05 -13.08 4.59
N PHE A 78 5.57 -14.16 3.97
CA PHE A 78 5.47 -14.27 2.51
C PHE A 78 4.46 -13.29 1.94
N THR A 79 3.31 -13.11 2.56
CA THR A 79 2.31 -12.12 2.15
C THR A 79 2.91 -10.72 2.15
N ALA A 80 3.56 -10.34 3.24
CA ALA A 80 4.22 -9.03 3.36
C ALA A 80 5.36 -8.88 2.34
N ALA A 81 6.18 -9.90 2.13
CA ALA A 81 7.27 -9.88 1.16
C ALA A 81 6.78 -9.69 -0.27
N MET A 82 5.70 -10.35 -0.66
CA MET A 82 5.10 -10.19 -1.99
C MET A 82 4.54 -8.78 -2.20
N LEU A 83 3.90 -8.20 -1.19
CA LEU A 83 3.45 -6.80 -1.25
C LEU A 83 4.62 -5.83 -1.32
N ALA A 84 5.70 -6.08 -0.57
CA ALA A 84 6.92 -5.28 -0.62
C ALA A 84 7.58 -5.34 -2.02
N MET A 85 7.59 -6.48 -2.67
CA MET A 85 8.05 -6.61 -4.06
C MET A 85 7.20 -5.77 -5.02
N LYS A 86 5.88 -5.79 -4.86
CA LYS A 86 4.96 -4.97 -5.68
C LYS A 86 5.21 -3.49 -5.48
N VAL A 87 5.37 -3.04 -4.23
CA VAL A 87 5.70 -1.64 -3.90
C VAL A 87 7.05 -1.23 -4.50
N THR A 88 8.07 -2.07 -4.37
CA THR A 88 9.40 -1.82 -4.95
C THR A 88 9.34 -1.69 -6.47
N ALA A 89 8.64 -2.59 -7.14
CA ALA A 89 8.43 -2.53 -8.58
C ALA A 89 7.70 -1.24 -8.99
N GLY A 90 6.71 -0.81 -8.22
CA GLY A 90 6.00 0.46 -8.43
C GLY A 90 6.93 1.66 -8.35
N HIS A 91 7.79 1.74 -7.34
CA HIS A 91 8.78 2.81 -7.20
C HIS A 91 9.76 2.86 -8.38
N ILE A 92 10.25 1.71 -8.82
CA ILE A 92 11.16 1.62 -9.98
C ILE A 92 10.44 2.09 -11.25
N SER A 93 9.24 1.62 -11.49
CA SER A 93 8.44 1.99 -12.66
C SER A 93 8.12 3.49 -12.70
N ALA A 94 7.68 4.06 -11.58
CA ALA A 94 7.36 5.48 -11.46
C ALA A 94 8.58 6.38 -11.75
N ARG A 95 9.76 6.00 -11.28
CA ARG A 95 11.01 6.73 -11.58
C ARG A 95 11.39 6.64 -13.04
N LYS A 96 11.27 5.47 -13.66
CA LYS A 96 11.58 5.28 -15.09
C LYS A 96 10.63 6.03 -16.00
N SER A 97 9.35 6.15 -15.64
CA SER A 97 8.34 6.88 -16.43
C SER A 97 8.43 8.40 -16.28
N GLY A 98 9.20 8.91 -15.32
CA GLY A 98 9.28 10.34 -15.02
C GLY A 98 8.13 10.89 -14.17
N LEU A 99 7.10 10.11 -13.85
CA LEU A 99 5.98 10.53 -13.00
C LEU A 99 6.44 10.97 -11.62
N TRP A 100 7.49 10.35 -11.09
CA TRP A 100 8.06 10.70 -9.80
C TRP A 100 8.55 12.14 -9.75
N VAL A 101 9.20 12.61 -10.79
CA VAL A 101 9.69 14.00 -10.90
C VAL A 101 8.54 14.96 -11.17
N ALA A 102 7.66 14.63 -12.10
CA ALA A 102 6.55 15.49 -12.51
C ALA A 102 5.56 15.77 -11.36
N ASN A 103 5.28 14.77 -10.54
CA ASN A 103 4.27 14.83 -9.48
C ASN A 103 4.84 14.98 -8.06
N ASN A 104 6.15 15.18 -7.92
CA ASN A 104 6.81 15.41 -6.65
C ASN A 104 7.16 16.90 -6.50
N PRO A 105 6.26 17.73 -5.96
CA PRO A 105 6.47 19.16 -5.84
C PRO A 105 7.66 19.46 -4.92
N PRO A 106 8.26 20.66 -5.02
CA PRO A 106 9.37 21.08 -4.19
C PRO A 106 9.04 21.00 -2.69
N ALA A 107 10.08 20.87 -1.88
CA ALA A 107 9.95 20.78 -0.42
C ALA A 107 9.14 21.95 0.15
N GLY A 108 8.12 21.64 0.96
CA GLY A 108 7.20 22.63 1.57
C GLY A 108 5.76 22.58 1.07
N ALA A 109 5.46 21.81 0.00
CA ALA A 109 4.07 21.59 -0.41
C ALA A 109 3.32 20.69 0.61
N ASN A 110 2.00 20.89 0.71
CA ASN A 110 1.14 20.09 1.58
C ASN A 110 1.22 18.60 1.22
N ARG A 111 1.31 17.75 2.25
CA ARG A 111 1.36 16.29 2.12
C ARG A 111 0.13 15.70 2.79
N GLU A 112 -0.61 14.90 2.07
CA GLU A 112 -1.72 14.13 2.61
C GLU A 112 -1.27 12.70 2.95
N ALA A 113 -1.66 12.22 4.13
CA ALA A 113 -1.46 10.83 4.52
C ALA A 113 -2.74 10.04 4.25
N VAL A 114 -2.63 8.95 3.49
CA VAL A 114 -3.75 8.03 3.22
C VAL A 114 -3.47 6.73 3.97
N HIS A 115 -4.33 6.40 4.93
CA HIS A 115 -4.27 5.15 5.67
C HIS A 115 -5.24 4.13 5.07
N ILE A 116 -4.72 2.98 4.66
CA ILE A 116 -5.51 1.90 4.05
C ILE A 116 -6.43 1.20 5.06
N GLU A 117 -6.14 1.28 6.35
CA GLU A 117 -6.94 0.65 7.41
C GLU A 117 -8.43 1.02 7.40
N HIS A 118 -8.78 2.18 6.89
CA HIS A 118 -10.15 2.69 6.97
C HIS A 118 -11.10 2.12 5.91
N PHE A 119 -10.60 1.36 4.95
CA PHE A 119 -11.43 0.81 3.88
C PHE A 119 -12.05 -0.56 4.20
N SER A 120 -11.68 -1.18 5.32
CA SER A 120 -12.18 -2.52 5.69
C SER A 120 -13.51 -2.53 6.45
N LYS A 121 -14.11 -1.37 6.78
CA LYS A 121 -15.27 -1.28 7.70
C LYS A 121 -16.57 -0.78 7.06
N LYS A 122 -16.75 -0.96 5.77
CA LYS A 122 -18.06 -0.69 5.16
C LYS A 122 -18.52 -1.83 4.27
#